data_1ebf90bc85d38f28d251128e254e41bb
#
_entry.id   1ebf90bc85d38f28d251128e254e41bb
#
_cell.length_a   1.000
_cell.length_b   1.000
_cell.length_c   1.000
_cell.angle_alpha   90.00
_cell.angle_beta   90.00
_cell.angle_gamma   90.00
#
_symmetry.space_group_name_H-M   'P 1'
#
loop_
_entity.id
_entity.type
_entity.pdbx_description
1 polymer ?
#
loop_
_entity_poly.entity_id
_entity_poly.type
_entity_poly.pdbx_seq_one_letter_code
_entity_poly.pdbx_strand_id
1 'polypeptide(L)'
;MILEKKKIWKEERFQVLVLVLAAFALLTAWAFMQPLGAGPDEKMRYMVAQYLHKHPGKLPLGDEPTIRDATWGISYAYYPILSYMVSAVFIGIAGLFHASADGLLHAARMADVLFVTGSVYFVVKASGKLFPKEGRWLFAALAGFMPQALFLGTYVNTDSLALLSMGIIL
;
A
#
# COMPACT_ATOMS: atom_id res chain seq x y z
N MET A 1 -22.33 -16.12 -30.17
CA MET A 1 -21.32 -16.73 -29.32
C MET A 1 -20.05 -15.86 -29.17
N ILE A 2 -19.34 -15.46 -30.26
CA ILE A 2 -18.11 -14.62 -30.15
C ILE A 2 -18.41 -13.21 -29.62
N LEU A 3 -19.49 -12.57 -30.08
CA LEU A 3 -19.90 -11.24 -29.65
C LEU A 3 -20.37 -11.22 -28.18
N GLU A 4 -21.10 -12.24 -27.74
CA GLU A 4 -21.48 -12.38 -26.32
C GLU A 4 -20.28 -12.57 -25.40
N LYS A 5 -19.31 -13.41 -25.77
CA LYS A 5 -18.06 -13.54 -25.02
C LYS A 5 -17.32 -12.21 -24.91
N LYS A 6 -17.24 -11.42 -25.99
CA LYS A 6 -16.63 -10.08 -25.98
C LYS A 6 -17.37 -9.10 -25.06
N LYS A 7 -18.70 -9.15 -25.00
CA LYS A 7 -19.51 -8.31 -24.11
C LYS A 7 -19.29 -8.68 -22.65
N ILE A 8 -19.34 -9.98 -22.31
CA ILE A 8 -19.06 -10.48 -20.95
C ILE A 8 -17.65 -10.08 -20.48
N TRP A 9 -16.63 -10.22 -21.34
CA TRP A 9 -15.26 -9.81 -21.03
C TRP A 9 -15.11 -8.30 -20.75
N LYS A 10 -15.85 -7.46 -21.46
CA LYS A 10 -15.85 -6.02 -21.22
C LYS A 10 -16.53 -5.68 -19.88
N GLU A 11 -17.64 -6.32 -19.56
CA GLU A 11 -18.34 -6.12 -18.28
C GLU A 11 -17.49 -6.56 -17.08
N GLU A 12 -16.80 -7.70 -17.17
CA GLU A 12 -15.90 -8.18 -16.11
C GLU A 12 -14.71 -7.25 -15.89
N ARG A 13 -14.07 -6.76 -16.95
CA ARG A 13 -12.97 -5.80 -16.84
C ARG A 13 -13.43 -4.48 -16.21
N PHE A 14 -14.61 -4.03 -16.57
CA PHE A 14 -15.19 -2.82 -16.00
C PHE A 14 -15.46 -2.99 -14.50
N GLN A 15 -16.02 -4.12 -14.07
CA GLN A 15 -16.28 -4.41 -12.66
C GLN A 15 -14.97 -4.50 -11.84
N VAL A 16 -13.94 -5.15 -12.38
CA VAL A 16 -12.62 -5.18 -11.76
C VAL A 16 -12.06 -3.76 -11.57
N LEU A 17 -12.14 -2.95 -12.62
CA LEU A 17 -11.68 -1.56 -12.58
C LEU A 17 -12.42 -0.75 -11.52
N VAL A 18 -13.74 -0.88 -11.43
CA VAL A 18 -14.57 -0.18 -10.43
C VAL A 18 -14.14 -0.56 -9.01
N LEU A 19 -13.96 -1.86 -8.73
CA LEU A 19 -13.53 -2.32 -7.40
C LEU A 19 -12.12 -1.79 -7.03
N VAL A 20 -11.19 -1.84 -7.97
CA VAL A 20 -9.82 -1.35 -7.76
C VAL A 20 -9.80 0.17 -7.54
N LEU A 21 -10.56 0.92 -8.34
CA LEU A 21 -10.67 2.38 -8.16
C LEU A 21 -11.38 2.75 -6.86
N ALA A 22 -12.40 1.99 -6.46
CA ALA A 22 -13.07 2.19 -5.17
C ALA A 22 -12.12 1.94 -3.99
N ALA A 23 -11.32 0.86 -4.06
CA ALA A 23 -10.29 0.59 -3.05
C ALA A 23 -9.24 1.70 -3.00
N PHE A 24 -8.72 2.13 -4.15
CA PHE A 24 -7.74 3.21 -4.24
C PHE A 24 -8.28 4.51 -3.64
N ALA A 25 -9.50 4.91 -4.01
CA ALA A 25 -10.13 6.13 -3.50
C ALA A 25 -10.37 6.07 -1.98
N LEU A 26 -10.87 4.93 -1.48
CA LEU A 26 -11.10 4.71 -0.05
C LEU A 26 -9.80 4.76 0.74
N LEU A 27 -8.77 4.04 0.29
CA LEU A 27 -7.46 3.99 0.94
C LEU A 27 -6.78 5.36 0.94
N THR A 28 -6.83 6.08 -0.18
CA THR A 28 -6.28 7.42 -0.29
C THR A 28 -6.98 8.38 0.67
N ALA A 29 -8.31 8.41 0.67
CA ALA A 29 -9.08 9.25 1.57
C ALA A 29 -8.74 8.93 3.04
N TRP A 30 -8.69 7.66 3.40
CA TRP A 30 -8.37 7.25 4.76
C TRP A 30 -6.93 7.61 5.15
N ALA A 31 -5.93 7.36 4.27
CA ALA A 31 -4.53 7.71 4.50
C ALA A 31 -4.34 9.22 4.75
N PHE A 32 -5.12 10.07 4.05
CA PHE A 32 -5.05 11.54 4.21
C PHE A 32 -5.78 12.05 5.46
N MET A 33 -6.75 11.30 5.97
CA MET A 33 -7.48 11.68 7.19
C MET A 33 -6.74 11.30 8.48
N GLN A 34 -5.82 10.36 8.44
CA GLN A 34 -5.12 9.88 9.62
C GLN A 34 -3.97 10.81 10.03
N PRO A 35 -3.83 11.19 11.31
CA PRO A 35 -2.65 11.86 11.82
C PRO A 35 -1.44 10.91 11.81
N LEU A 36 -0.22 11.47 11.89
CA LEU A 36 1.00 10.66 12.06
C LEU A 36 0.94 9.86 13.37
N GLY A 37 1.18 8.56 13.28
CA GLY A 37 1.18 7.65 14.41
C GLY A 37 -0.19 7.04 14.73
N ALA A 38 -1.20 7.24 13.89
CA ALA A 38 -2.47 6.51 13.99
C ALA A 38 -2.28 5.01 13.67
N GLY A 39 -1.35 4.69 12.76
CA GLY A 39 -0.93 3.31 12.51
C GLY A 39 0.14 2.85 13.49
N PRO A 40 0.20 1.53 13.81
CA PRO A 40 1.23 0.97 14.69
C PRO A 40 2.64 1.28 14.20
N ASP A 41 3.45 1.88 15.07
CA ASP A 41 4.86 2.18 14.83
C ASP A 41 5.17 3.04 13.59
N GLU A 42 4.13 3.66 13.00
CA GLU A 42 4.26 4.43 11.76
C GLU A 42 5.35 5.49 11.84
N LYS A 43 5.48 6.17 12.99
CA LYS A 43 6.50 7.20 13.17
C LYS A 43 7.91 6.66 12.95
N MET A 44 8.23 5.51 13.56
CA MET A 44 9.55 4.88 13.42
C MET A 44 9.78 4.36 12.00
N ARG A 45 8.75 3.81 11.37
CA ARG A 45 8.78 3.32 9.99
C ARG A 45 8.97 4.47 9.00
N TYR A 46 8.28 5.58 9.20
CA TYR A 46 8.41 6.80 8.40
C TYR A 46 9.80 7.42 8.52
N MET A 47 10.44 7.38 9.70
CA MET A 47 11.84 7.83 9.88
C MET A 47 12.80 7.08 8.95
N VAL A 48 12.61 5.77 8.72
CA VAL A 48 13.42 4.99 7.78
C VAL A 48 13.20 5.46 6.33
N ALA A 49 11.95 5.69 5.93
CA ALA A 49 11.65 6.22 4.60
C ALA A 49 12.27 7.62 4.38
N GLN A 50 12.20 8.49 5.39
CA GLN A 50 12.84 9.81 5.35
C GLN A 50 14.38 9.72 5.26
N TYR A 51 14.99 8.77 5.98
CA TYR A 51 16.43 8.55 5.92
C TYR A 51 16.87 8.14 4.51
N LEU A 52 16.16 7.17 3.91
CA LEU A 52 16.43 6.69 2.56
C LEU A 52 16.28 7.81 1.51
N HIS A 53 15.29 8.69 1.69
CA HIS A 53 15.12 9.87 0.84
C HIS A 53 16.30 10.85 0.96
N LYS A 54 16.76 11.12 2.20
CA LYS A 54 17.85 12.09 2.46
C LYS A 54 19.23 11.57 2.07
N HIS A 55 19.40 10.24 2.02
CA HIS A 55 20.69 9.59 1.74
C HIS A 55 20.55 8.61 0.56
N PRO A 56 20.31 9.10 -0.67
CA PRO A 56 20.14 8.25 -1.84
C PRO A 56 21.39 7.37 -2.07
N GLY A 57 21.16 6.07 -2.27
CA GLY A 57 22.22 5.09 -2.47
C GLY A 57 22.87 4.56 -1.18
N LYS A 58 22.50 5.07 0.00
CA LYS A 58 22.99 4.57 1.29
C LYS A 58 21.90 3.76 1.99
N LEU A 59 22.18 2.49 2.25
CA LEU A 59 21.29 1.63 3.04
C LEU A 59 21.47 1.93 4.52
N PRO A 60 20.36 2.00 5.31
CA PRO A 60 20.44 2.19 6.74
C PRO A 60 20.98 0.93 7.42
N LEU A 61 21.82 1.09 8.43
CA LEU A 61 22.34 0.01 9.27
C LEU A 61 21.46 -0.26 10.50
N GLY A 62 20.58 0.71 10.84
CA GLY A 62 19.66 0.60 11.98
C GLY A 62 20.18 1.17 13.29
N ASP A 63 21.45 1.55 13.35
CA ASP A 63 22.10 2.18 14.50
C ASP A 63 22.21 3.70 14.40
N GLU A 64 21.84 4.27 13.24
CA GLU A 64 21.88 5.71 13.05
C GLU A 64 20.92 6.43 14.01
N PRO A 65 21.38 7.48 14.72
CA PRO A 65 20.54 8.20 15.69
C PRO A 65 19.23 8.78 15.11
N THR A 66 19.22 9.07 13.81
CA THR A 66 18.08 9.68 13.12
C THR A 66 16.93 8.72 12.82
N ILE A 67 17.16 7.42 12.90
CA ILE A 67 16.16 6.37 12.61
C ILE A 67 16.01 5.37 13.76
N ARG A 68 16.65 5.64 14.89
CA ARG A 68 16.55 4.86 16.11
C ARG A 68 15.57 5.55 17.06
N ASP A 69 14.62 4.81 17.59
CA ASP A 69 13.71 5.34 18.60
C ASP A 69 14.45 5.60 19.91
N ALA A 70 14.31 6.80 20.46
CA ALA A 70 15.02 7.21 21.65
C ALA A 70 14.57 6.46 22.92
N THR A 71 13.34 5.99 22.95
CA THR A 71 12.75 5.30 24.11
C THR A 71 13.09 3.81 24.12
N TRP A 72 12.92 3.17 22.96
CA TRP A 72 13.03 1.71 22.82
C TRP A 72 14.41 1.28 22.32
N GLY A 73 15.20 2.19 21.77
CA GLY A 73 16.53 1.91 21.24
C GLY A 73 16.53 1.01 19.99
N ILE A 74 15.38 0.84 19.34
CA ILE A 74 15.22 -0.01 18.15
C ILE A 74 15.01 0.83 16.89
N SER A 75 15.28 0.23 15.73
CA SER A 75 15.02 0.82 14.43
C SER A 75 14.27 -0.17 13.53
N TYR A 76 13.32 0.33 12.74
CA TYR A 76 12.65 -0.46 11.71
C TYR A 76 13.52 -0.70 10.47
N ALA A 77 14.74 -0.16 10.42
CA ALA A 77 15.73 -0.48 9.39
C ALA A 77 16.25 -1.93 9.46
N TYR A 78 16.08 -2.62 10.60
CA TYR A 78 16.39 -4.05 10.73
C TYR A 78 15.36 -4.98 10.06
N TYR A 79 14.22 -4.44 9.64
CA TYR A 79 13.18 -5.16 8.90
C TYR A 79 13.37 -5.01 7.37
N PRO A 80 12.65 -5.78 6.54
CA PRO A 80 12.71 -5.61 5.09
C PRO A 80 12.39 -4.18 4.68
N ILE A 81 13.36 -3.46 4.10
CA ILE A 81 13.26 -2.01 3.82
C ILE A 81 12.65 -1.66 2.46
N LEU A 82 12.33 -2.65 1.62
CA LEU A 82 11.87 -2.40 0.25
C LEU A 82 10.62 -1.51 0.19
N SER A 83 9.67 -1.70 1.11
CA SER A 83 8.49 -0.83 1.23
C SER A 83 8.90 0.62 1.47
N TYR A 84 9.81 0.85 2.43
CA TYR A 84 10.29 2.20 2.76
C TYR A 84 11.11 2.84 1.63
N MET A 85 11.78 2.04 0.80
CA MET A 85 12.46 2.56 -0.41
C MET A 85 11.45 3.12 -1.40
N VAL A 86 10.31 2.45 -1.60
CA VAL A 86 9.24 2.97 -2.45
C VAL A 86 8.62 4.22 -1.84
N SER A 87 8.35 4.23 -0.53
CA SER A 87 7.88 5.42 0.18
C SER A 87 8.86 6.60 0.03
N ALA A 88 10.17 6.35 0.08
CA ALA A 88 11.21 7.37 -0.12
C ALA A 88 11.17 7.99 -1.52
N VAL A 89 10.84 7.21 -2.55
CA VAL A 89 10.64 7.73 -3.91
C VAL A 89 9.45 8.69 -3.95
N PHE A 90 8.32 8.34 -3.33
CA PHE A 90 7.16 9.23 -3.26
C PHE A 90 7.45 10.51 -2.47
N ILE A 91 8.20 10.43 -1.35
CA ILE A 91 8.69 11.59 -0.62
C ILE A 91 9.52 12.49 -1.56
N GLY A 92 10.43 11.90 -2.34
CA GLY A 92 11.26 12.64 -3.30
C GLY A 92 10.44 13.36 -4.36
N ILE A 93 9.44 12.68 -4.93
CA ILE A 93 8.53 13.29 -5.91
C ILE A 93 7.77 14.47 -5.30
N ALA A 94 7.19 14.31 -4.11
CA ALA A 94 6.48 15.38 -3.42
C ALA A 94 7.40 16.55 -3.04
N GLY A 95 8.65 16.26 -2.68
CA GLY A 95 9.67 17.25 -2.38
C GLY A 95 10.00 18.16 -3.57
N LEU A 96 9.91 17.66 -4.81
CA LEU A 96 10.08 18.50 -6.02
C LEU A 96 9.01 19.59 -6.14
N PHE A 97 7.84 19.38 -5.54
CA PHE A 97 6.72 20.33 -5.51
C PHE A 97 6.67 21.15 -4.21
N HIS A 98 7.75 21.14 -3.42
CA HIS A 98 7.82 21.86 -2.13
C HIS A 98 6.70 21.49 -1.15
N ALA A 99 6.32 20.21 -1.11
CA ALA A 99 5.26 19.74 -0.21
C ALA A 99 5.59 20.02 1.26
N SER A 100 4.58 20.34 2.06
CA SER A 100 4.69 20.51 3.51
C SER A 100 5.08 19.18 4.19
N ALA A 101 5.41 19.23 5.49
CA ALA A 101 5.73 18.03 6.27
C ALA A 101 4.60 16.98 6.20
N ASP A 102 3.34 17.42 6.31
CA ASP A 102 2.17 16.54 6.15
C ASP A 102 2.04 16.01 4.72
N GLY A 103 2.33 16.86 3.72
CA GLY A 103 2.36 16.43 2.32
C GLY A 103 3.40 15.35 2.05
N LEU A 104 4.57 15.43 2.67
CA LEU A 104 5.61 14.38 2.56
C LEU A 104 5.18 13.08 3.25
N LEU A 105 4.49 13.16 4.40
CA LEU A 105 3.92 11.98 5.06
C LEU A 105 2.85 11.32 4.18
N HIS A 106 1.93 12.10 3.64
CA HIS A 106 0.89 11.57 2.74
C HIS A 106 1.51 10.95 1.48
N ALA A 107 2.55 11.58 0.92
CA ALA A 107 3.29 11.01 -0.21
C ALA A 107 3.93 9.65 0.17
N ALA A 108 4.55 9.52 1.34
CA ALA A 108 5.10 8.25 1.81
C ALA A 108 4.04 7.14 1.89
N ARG A 109 2.85 7.46 2.41
CA ARG A 109 1.69 6.53 2.51
C ARG A 109 1.16 6.06 1.16
N MET A 110 1.36 6.84 0.08
CA MET A 110 0.91 6.44 -1.25
C MET A 110 1.55 5.14 -1.75
N ALA A 111 2.75 4.79 -1.28
CA ALA A 111 3.35 3.48 -1.55
C ALA A 111 2.46 2.34 -1.03
N ASP A 112 2.02 2.44 0.22
CA ASP A 112 1.18 1.45 0.90
C ASP A 112 -0.23 1.41 0.31
N VAL A 113 -0.81 2.57 -0.03
CA VAL A 113 -2.07 2.68 -0.78
C VAL A 113 -1.99 1.88 -2.08
N LEU A 114 -0.91 2.04 -2.85
CA LEU A 114 -0.74 1.32 -4.12
C LEU A 114 -0.52 -0.17 -3.92
N PHE A 115 0.23 -0.58 -2.89
CA PHE A 115 0.46 -1.99 -2.59
C PHE A 115 -0.86 -2.70 -2.24
N VAL A 116 -1.67 -2.14 -1.35
CA VAL A 116 -2.95 -2.74 -0.98
C VAL A 116 -3.95 -2.66 -2.14
N THR A 117 -4.00 -1.56 -2.90
CA THR A 117 -4.82 -1.49 -4.11
C THR A 117 -4.44 -2.58 -5.11
N GLY A 118 -3.14 -2.81 -5.31
CA GLY A 118 -2.63 -3.89 -6.14
C GLY A 118 -3.03 -5.27 -5.61
N SER A 119 -2.97 -5.49 -4.29
CA SER A 119 -3.42 -6.76 -3.68
C SER A 119 -4.92 -7.00 -3.91
N VAL A 120 -5.76 -5.97 -3.79
CA VAL A 120 -7.20 -6.05 -4.13
C VAL A 120 -7.39 -6.48 -5.58
N TYR A 121 -6.64 -5.91 -6.52
CA TYR A 121 -6.69 -6.35 -7.92
C TYR A 121 -6.41 -7.85 -8.07
N PHE A 122 -5.35 -8.37 -7.44
CA PHE A 122 -5.00 -9.79 -7.52
C PHE A 122 -6.04 -10.68 -6.84
N VAL A 123 -6.59 -10.28 -5.69
CA VAL A 123 -7.68 -10.99 -5.02
C VAL A 123 -8.91 -11.09 -5.93
N VAL A 124 -9.30 -9.99 -6.58
CA VAL A 124 -10.42 -9.99 -7.54
C VAL A 124 -10.11 -10.89 -8.73
N LYS A 125 -8.89 -10.93 -9.23
CA LYS A 125 -8.48 -11.84 -10.31
C LYS A 125 -8.50 -13.30 -9.87
N ALA A 126 -7.97 -13.61 -8.69
CA ALA A 126 -7.97 -14.96 -8.12
C ALA A 126 -9.39 -15.48 -7.87
N SER A 127 -10.31 -14.63 -7.42
CA SER A 127 -11.70 -15.01 -7.21
C SER A 127 -12.36 -15.57 -8.47
N GLY A 128 -12.00 -15.02 -9.64
CA GLY A 128 -12.50 -15.50 -10.92
C GLY A 128 -11.99 -16.88 -11.33
N LYS A 129 -10.87 -17.34 -10.74
CA LYS A 129 -10.33 -18.69 -10.95
C LYS A 129 -10.86 -19.70 -9.92
N LEU A 130 -11.14 -19.23 -8.69
CA LEU A 130 -11.46 -20.10 -7.56
C LEU A 130 -12.96 -20.35 -7.38
N PHE A 131 -13.81 -19.43 -7.82
CA PHE A 131 -15.24 -19.46 -7.54
C PHE A 131 -16.09 -19.35 -8.81
N PRO A 132 -17.29 -20.02 -8.86
CA PRO A 132 -18.26 -19.81 -9.90
C PRO A 132 -18.79 -18.36 -9.87
N LYS A 133 -19.44 -17.94 -10.96
CA LYS A 133 -19.88 -16.53 -11.16
C LYS A 133 -20.67 -15.96 -9.99
N GLU A 134 -21.50 -16.76 -9.36
CA GLU A 134 -22.41 -16.35 -8.29
C GLU A 134 -21.65 -16.01 -6.99
N GLY A 135 -20.59 -16.76 -6.67
CA GLY A 135 -19.82 -16.59 -5.41
C GLY A 135 -18.62 -15.67 -5.54
N ARG A 136 -18.11 -15.48 -6.76
CA ARG A 136 -16.82 -14.84 -6.98
C ARG A 136 -16.79 -13.36 -6.54
N TRP A 137 -17.86 -12.61 -6.81
CA TRP A 137 -17.94 -11.18 -6.45
C TRP A 137 -18.11 -10.98 -4.95
N LEU A 138 -18.87 -11.88 -4.31
CA LEU A 138 -18.97 -11.87 -2.85
C LEU A 138 -17.60 -12.14 -2.20
N PHE A 139 -16.88 -13.16 -2.68
CA PHE A 139 -15.53 -13.43 -2.19
C PHE A 139 -14.57 -12.26 -2.45
N ALA A 140 -14.59 -11.71 -3.66
CA ALA A 140 -13.76 -10.57 -4.02
C ALA A 140 -14.03 -9.35 -3.12
N ALA A 141 -15.31 -9.08 -2.81
CA ALA A 141 -15.69 -8.00 -1.91
C ALA A 141 -15.25 -8.29 -0.46
N LEU A 142 -15.52 -9.47 0.08
CA LEU A 142 -15.16 -9.82 1.44
C LEU A 142 -13.64 -9.88 1.66
N ALA A 143 -12.89 -10.50 0.74
CA ALA A 143 -11.45 -10.63 0.88
C ALA A 143 -10.70 -9.35 0.48
N GLY A 144 -11.13 -8.67 -0.58
CA GLY A 144 -10.49 -7.46 -1.08
C GLY A 144 -10.76 -6.23 -0.22
N PHE A 145 -11.90 -6.19 0.49
CA PHE A 145 -12.29 -5.08 1.36
C PHE A 145 -12.30 -5.46 2.85
N MET A 146 -11.51 -6.46 3.23
CA MET A 146 -11.32 -6.80 4.65
C MET A 146 -10.74 -5.58 5.39
N PRO A 147 -11.40 -5.07 6.45
CA PRO A 147 -11.00 -3.82 7.11
C PRO A 147 -9.54 -3.80 7.56
N GLN A 148 -9.03 -4.91 8.08
CA GLN A 148 -7.64 -5.03 8.52
C GLN A 148 -6.65 -4.90 7.35
N ALA A 149 -6.96 -5.50 6.20
CA ALA A 149 -6.11 -5.38 5.02
C ALA A 149 -6.13 -3.96 4.46
N LEU A 150 -7.30 -3.30 4.44
CA LEU A 150 -7.42 -1.91 4.03
C LEU A 150 -6.65 -0.98 4.98
N PHE A 151 -6.75 -1.20 6.30
CA PHE A 151 -6.03 -0.40 7.28
C PHE A 151 -4.51 -0.42 7.03
N LEU A 152 -3.92 -1.56 6.64
CA LEU A 152 -2.51 -1.65 6.28
C LEU A 152 -2.14 -0.74 5.09
N GLY A 153 -3.06 -0.43 4.20
CA GLY A 153 -2.83 0.49 3.07
C GLY A 153 -2.84 1.97 3.45
N THR A 154 -3.09 2.33 4.72
CA THR A 154 -3.34 3.73 5.10
C THR A 154 -2.20 4.39 5.86
N TYR A 155 -1.16 3.65 6.22
CA TYR A 155 -0.01 4.16 6.96
C TYR A 155 1.30 3.49 6.50
N VAL A 156 2.44 4.10 6.78
CA VAL A 156 3.75 3.57 6.35
C VAL A 156 4.09 2.28 7.08
N ASN A 157 4.19 1.17 6.33
CA ASN A 157 4.50 -0.15 6.89
C ASN A 157 5.15 -1.09 5.85
N THR A 158 5.43 -2.33 6.25
CA THR A 158 5.98 -3.38 5.36
C THR A 158 4.96 -4.44 4.99
N ASP A 159 3.85 -4.52 5.73
CA ASP A 159 2.85 -5.58 5.61
C ASP A 159 1.99 -5.40 4.35
N SER A 160 1.80 -4.15 3.91
CA SER A 160 1.12 -3.79 2.67
C SER A 160 1.82 -4.40 1.43
N LEU A 161 3.16 -4.33 1.40
CA LEU A 161 3.95 -4.95 0.33
C LEU A 161 3.89 -6.49 0.42
N ALA A 162 3.86 -7.05 1.63
CA ALA A 162 3.68 -8.49 1.82
C ALA A 162 2.32 -8.96 1.28
N LEU A 163 1.23 -8.20 1.53
CA LEU A 163 -0.09 -8.48 0.96
C LEU A 163 -0.07 -8.46 -0.58
N LEU A 164 0.58 -7.46 -1.18
CA LEU A 164 0.74 -7.41 -2.63
C LEU A 164 1.50 -8.64 -3.15
N SER A 165 2.59 -8.99 -2.50
CA SER A 165 3.42 -10.15 -2.88
C SER A 165 2.62 -11.45 -2.81
N MET A 166 1.81 -11.65 -1.76
CA MET A 166 0.90 -12.79 -1.65
C MET A 166 -0.13 -12.80 -2.79
N GLY A 167 -0.70 -11.63 -3.11
CA GLY A 167 -1.66 -11.52 -4.22
C GLY A 167 -1.05 -11.86 -5.59
N ILE A 168 0.22 -11.56 -5.81
CA ILE A 168 0.94 -11.91 -7.06
C ILE A 168 1.18 -13.42 -7.19
N ILE A 169 1.40 -14.12 -6.06
CA ILE A 169 1.69 -15.55 -6.03
C ILE A 169 0.41 -16.38 -6.28
N LEU A 170 -0.78 -15.87 -5.91
CA LEU A 170 -2.08 -16.53 -6.12
C LEU A 170 -2.52 -16.53 -7.60
#